data_8765f9eb7aa859572278891f85f23e52
#
_entry.id   8765f9eb7aa859572278891f85f23e52
#
_cell.length_a   1.000
_cell.length_b   1.000
_cell.length_c   1.000
_cell.angle_alpha   90.00
_cell.angle_beta   90.00
_cell.angle_gamma   90.00
#
_symmetry.space_group_name_H-M   'P 1'
#
loop_
_entity.id
_entity.type
_entity.pdbx_description
1 polymer ?
#
loop_
_entity_poly.entity_id
_entity_poly.type
_entity_poly.pdbx_seq_one_letter_code
_entity_poly.pdbx_strand_id
1 'polypeptide(L)'
;MTGAYCTNGCITEESRSDAMWGDEPQLQALRERLKLLLVAHQQELSPATVIASEGDVLLRQGDPVETLLLLMKGRVAVDIHHGDELHTLAEMEAVELLGEVGFFANGKHYADFRVVNGPAELLALPGQALLQAMLFDSDLVVEMLSLVSERCRRGSQVIALLLSGIEAAQSNTQDRLEETTKELGGIHFCLAKASRQLQQLHRQQPN
;
A
#
# COMPACT_ATOMS: atom_id res chain seq x y z
N MET A 1 6.70 18.81 -55.22
CA MET A 1 7.09 19.59 -54.04
C MET A 1 6.49 18.92 -52.83
N THR A 2 7.31 18.41 -52.02
CA THR A 2 7.25 17.37 -51.02
C THR A 2 6.45 17.78 -49.81
N GLY A 3 5.36 17.03 -49.53
CA GLY A 3 4.62 17.11 -48.30
C GLY A 3 5.23 16.17 -47.25
N ALA A 4 5.57 16.72 -46.10
CA ALA A 4 6.07 15.97 -44.96
C ALA A 4 4.92 15.33 -44.21
N TYR A 5 4.91 14.00 -44.13
CA TYR A 5 4.00 13.22 -43.26
C TYR A 5 4.54 13.28 -41.83
N CYS A 6 3.72 13.81 -40.90
CA CYS A 6 3.92 13.62 -39.48
C CYS A 6 3.65 12.18 -39.12
N THR A 7 4.66 11.46 -38.72
CA THR A 7 4.54 10.13 -38.12
C THR A 7 3.92 10.27 -36.73
N ASN A 8 2.69 9.81 -36.57
CA ASN A 8 2.06 9.58 -35.26
C ASN A 8 2.94 8.62 -34.47
N GLY A 9 3.51 9.12 -33.37
CA GLY A 9 4.15 8.30 -32.36
C GLY A 9 3.11 7.38 -31.74
N CYS A 10 3.26 6.12 -32.02
CA CYS A 10 2.50 5.05 -31.40
C CYS A 10 2.83 5.06 -29.91
N ILE A 11 1.95 5.62 -29.08
CA ILE A 11 2.01 5.44 -27.63
C ILE A 11 1.63 4.00 -27.38
N THR A 12 2.59 3.18 -26.97
CA THR A 12 2.37 1.77 -26.65
C THR A 12 1.37 1.66 -25.49
N GLU A 13 0.48 0.68 -25.54
CA GLU A 13 -0.54 0.42 -24.50
C GLU A 13 0.05 0.23 -23.09
N GLU A 14 1.32 -0.17 -22.98
CA GLU A 14 2.05 -0.27 -21.71
C GLU A 14 2.15 1.07 -20.95
N SER A 15 2.25 2.22 -21.65
CA SER A 15 2.35 3.53 -21.00
C SER A 15 1.02 4.07 -20.45
N ARG A 16 -0.11 3.44 -20.79
CA ARG A 16 -1.45 3.88 -20.34
C ARG A 16 -1.86 3.25 -19.01
N SER A 17 -1.37 2.04 -18.68
CA SER A 17 -1.70 1.37 -17.41
C SER A 17 -1.02 2.05 -16.21
N ASP A 18 0.21 2.54 -16.40
CA ASP A 18 1.01 3.14 -15.32
C ASP A 18 0.48 4.52 -14.87
N ALA A 19 -0.12 5.28 -15.80
CA ALA A 19 -0.65 6.62 -15.51
C ALA A 19 -1.98 6.61 -14.71
N MET A 20 -2.71 5.50 -14.68
CA MET A 20 -4.04 5.42 -14.02
C MET A 20 -3.95 5.08 -12.53
N TRP A 21 -2.82 4.51 -12.08
CA TRP A 21 -2.66 3.96 -10.72
C TRP A 21 -1.81 4.81 -9.77
N GLY A 22 -1.49 6.06 -10.14
CA GLY A 22 -0.60 6.96 -9.42
C GLY A 22 0.85 6.48 -9.54
N ASP A 23 1.70 7.31 -10.09
CA ASP A 23 3.10 6.96 -10.37
C ASP A 23 3.78 6.37 -9.14
N GLU A 24 4.22 5.10 -9.21
CA GLU A 24 5.09 4.50 -8.19
C GLU A 24 6.26 5.44 -7.84
N PRO A 25 6.86 6.18 -8.80
CA PRO A 25 7.84 7.23 -8.53
C PRO A 25 7.36 8.35 -7.61
N GLN A 26 6.10 8.77 -7.69
CA GLN A 26 5.55 9.83 -6.81
C GLN A 26 5.39 9.33 -5.37
N LEU A 27 4.90 8.10 -5.19
CA LEU A 27 4.79 7.50 -3.88
C LEU A 27 6.18 7.25 -3.26
N GLN A 28 7.13 6.79 -4.05
CA GLN A 28 8.51 6.62 -3.62
C GLN A 28 9.13 7.95 -3.18
N ALA A 29 8.94 9.02 -3.96
CA ALA A 29 9.42 10.36 -3.61
C ALA A 29 8.77 10.88 -2.31
N LEU A 30 7.49 10.62 -2.09
CA LEU A 30 6.78 10.96 -0.86
C LEU A 30 7.35 10.22 0.35
N ARG A 31 7.60 8.93 0.23
CA ARG A 31 8.21 8.09 1.28
C ARG A 31 9.62 8.58 1.64
N GLU A 32 10.43 8.91 0.65
CA GLU A 32 11.78 9.43 0.88
C GLU A 32 11.76 10.83 1.54
N ARG A 33 10.85 11.73 1.12
CA ARG A 33 10.69 13.03 1.78
C ARG A 33 10.25 12.86 3.24
N LEU A 34 9.26 12.01 3.50
CA LEU A 34 8.80 11.73 4.86
C LEU A 34 9.94 11.16 5.72
N LYS A 35 10.71 10.22 5.21
CA LYS A 35 11.90 9.70 5.89
C LYS A 35 12.90 10.81 6.24
N LEU A 36 13.20 11.71 5.27
CA LEU A 36 14.12 12.82 5.51
C LEU A 36 13.63 13.74 6.64
N LEU A 37 12.33 14.06 6.69
CA LEU A 37 11.72 14.85 7.75
C LEU A 37 11.79 14.13 9.09
N LEU A 38 11.46 12.85 9.15
CA LEU A 38 11.54 12.05 10.39
C LEU A 38 12.99 11.94 10.90
N VAL A 39 13.97 11.82 10.01
CA VAL A 39 15.39 11.83 10.37
C VAL A 39 15.84 13.22 10.84
N ALA A 40 15.34 14.30 10.24
CA ALA A 40 15.64 15.66 10.70
C ALA A 40 15.17 15.89 12.15
N HIS A 41 14.05 15.30 12.53
CA HIS A 41 13.52 15.34 13.91
C HIS A 41 14.06 14.23 14.84
N GLN A 42 15.12 13.51 14.46
CA GLN A 42 15.61 12.36 15.24
C GLN A 42 15.96 12.66 16.69
N GLN A 43 16.40 13.88 17.01
CA GLN A 43 16.72 14.28 18.39
C GLN A 43 15.46 14.41 19.26
N GLU A 44 14.38 14.94 18.69
CA GLU A 44 13.08 15.12 19.34
C GLU A 44 12.33 13.80 19.45
N LEU A 45 12.34 13.03 18.37
CA LEU A 45 11.67 11.73 18.27
C LEU A 45 12.38 10.65 19.07
N SER A 46 13.69 10.77 19.29
CA SER A 46 14.52 9.79 20.00
C SER A 46 14.21 8.34 19.58
N PRO A 47 14.27 8.01 18.25
CA PRO A 47 13.83 6.72 17.76
C PRO A 47 14.73 5.60 18.25
N ALA A 48 14.13 4.45 18.58
CA ALA A 48 14.86 3.24 18.90
C ALA A 48 15.04 2.38 17.63
N THR A 49 16.24 1.84 17.41
CA THR A 49 16.47 0.89 16.33
C THR A 49 15.93 -0.49 16.73
N VAL A 50 15.14 -1.10 15.86
CA VAL A 50 14.59 -2.44 16.00
C VAL A 50 15.11 -3.30 14.84
N ILE A 51 15.64 -4.48 15.18
CA ILE A 51 15.99 -5.53 14.19
C ILE A 51 15.08 -6.70 14.48
N ALA A 52 14.36 -7.14 13.45
CA ALA A 52 13.41 -8.24 13.56
C ALA A 52 13.72 -9.32 12.51
N SER A 53 13.46 -10.56 12.89
CA SER A 53 13.69 -11.74 12.05
C SER A 53 12.46 -12.05 11.20
N GLU A 54 12.65 -12.83 10.15
CA GLU A 54 11.54 -13.36 9.35
C GLU A 54 10.54 -14.11 10.22
N GLY A 55 9.25 -13.79 10.02
CA GLY A 55 8.14 -14.34 10.80
C GLY A 55 7.74 -13.51 12.03
N ASP A 56 8.61 -12.61 12.51
CA ASP A 56 8.28 -11.75 13.65
C ASP A 56 7.09 -10.83 13.31
N VAL A 57 6.13 -10.73 14.25
CA VAL A 57 5.01 -9.79 14.17
C VAL A 57 5.39 -8.52 14.92
N LEU A 58 5.54 -7.44 14.16
CA LEU A 58 5.99 -6.13 14.63
C LEU A 58 4.88 -5.35 15.34
N LEU A 59 3.70 -5.36 14.76
CA LEU A 59 2.47 -4.71 15.25
C LEU A 59 1.32 -5.70 15.10
N ARG A 60 0.41 -5.73 16.08
CA ARG A 60 -0.74 -6.66 16.08
C ARG A 60 -2.05 -5.92 15.89
N GLN A 61 -2.94 -6.49 15.09
CA GLN A 61 -4.30 -5.97 14.89
C GLN A 61 -5.04 -5.87 16.22
N GLY A 62 -5.61 -4.70 16.50
CA GLY A 62 -6.37 -4.42 17.71
C GLY A 62 -5.56 -3.88 18.89
N ASP A 63 -4.23 -4.02 18.87
CA ASP A 63 -3.36 -3.46 19.90
C ASP A 63 -3.36 -1.91 19.83
N PRO A 64 -3.18 -1.22 20.97
CA PRO A 64 -3.09 0.24 21.00
C PRO A 64 -1.83 0.73 20.26
N VAL A 65 -1.98 1.86 19.55
CA VAL A 65 -0.87 2.48 18.84
C VAL A 65 -0.10 3.40 19.78
N GLU A 66 0.99 2.90 20.35
CA GLU A 66 1.92 3.70 21.15
C GLU A 66 3.11 4.18 20.33
N THR A 67 3.48 3.42 19.32
CA THR A 67 4.68 3.62 18.50
C THR A 67 4.36 3.36 17.03
N LEU A 68 4.91 4.19 16.14
CA LEU A 68 4.96 3.94 14.71
C LEU A 68 6.31 3.33 14.34
N LEU A 69 6.36 2.57 13.27
CA LEU A 69 7.60 1.94 12.81
C LEU A 69 7.96 2.47 11.41
N LEU A 70 9.16 3.02 11.25
CA LEU A 70 9.70 3.35 9.93
C LEU A 70 10.57 2.19 9.46
N LEU A 71 10.12 1.47 8.45
CA LEU A 71 10.87 0.37 7.83
C LEU A 71 12.02 0.95 7.02
N MET A 72 13.25 0.69 7.44
CA MET A 72 14.48 1.19 6.82
C MET A 72 15.09 0.18 5.85
N LYS A 73 14.96 -1.12 6.15
CA LYS A 73 15.38 -2.23 5.28
C LYS A 73 14.49 -3.44 5.50
N GLY A 74 14.36 -4.26 4.47
CA GLY A 74 13.59 -5.51 4.51
C GLY A 74 12.20 -5.35 3.94
N ARG A 75 11.34 -6.33 4.24
CA ARG A 75 9.97 -6.44 3.72
C ARG A 75 9.02 -6.89 4.82
N VAL A 76 7.80 -6.33 4.81
CA VAL A 76 6.76 -6.58 5.81
C VAL A 76 5.43 -6.89 5.11
N ALA A 77 4.79 -7.98 5.49
CA ALA A 77 3.43 -8.29 5.08
C ALA A 77 2.41 -7.58 5.97
N VAL A 78 1.30 -7.15 5.39
CA VAL A 78 0.14 -6.57 6.08
C VAL A 78 -0.95 -7.63 6.07
N ASP A 79 -1.18 -8.22 7.22
CA ASP A 79 -2.11 -9.31 7.42
C ASP A 79 -3.34 -8.82 8.21
N ILE A 80 -4.56 -9.12 7.72
CA ILE A 80 -5.82 -8.79 8.41
C ILE A 80 -6.54 -10.07 8.80
N HIS A 81 -6.96 -10.15 10.06
CA HIS A 81 -7.87 -11.16 10.56
C HIS A 81 -9.32 -10.74 10.29
N HIS A 82 -10.06 -11.60 9.61
CA HIS A 82 -11.50 -11.46 9.43
C HIS A 82 -12.20 -12.77 9.82
N GLY A 83 -12.86 -12.80 10.97
CA GLY A 83 -13.29 -14.04 11.60
C GLY A 83 -12.09 -14.93 11.93
N ASP A 84 -12.13 -16.18 11.49
CA ASP A 84 -11.04 -17.16 11.67
C ASP A 84 -10.04 -17.17 10.49
N GLU A 85 -10.22 -16.30 9.50
CA GLU A 85 -9.36 -16.26 8.32
C GLU A 85 -8.33 -15.14 8.41
N LEU A 86 -7.12 -15.44 7.94
CA LEU A 86 -6.02 -14.49 7.78
C LEU A 86 -5.84 -14.15 6.31
N HIS A 87 -5.90 -12.87 5.99
CA HIS A 87 -5.71 -12.37 4.63
C HIS A 87 -4.51 -11.43 4.56
N THR A 88 -3.51 -11.79 3.75
CA THR A 88 -2.42 -10.85 3.42
C THR A 88 -2.92 -9.89 2.35
N LEU A 89 -3.03 -8.61 2.71
CA LEU A 89 -3.49 -7.55 1.81
C LEU A 89 -2.37 -6.99 0.93
N ALA A 90 -1.18 -6.85 1.51
CA ALA A 90 -0.03 -6.26 0.83
C ALA A 90 1.27 -6.76 1.41
N GLU A 91 2.36 -6.63 0.67
CA GLU A 91 3.71 -6.62 1.19
C GLU A 91 4.33 -5.25 0.89
N MET A 92 5.00 -4.70 1.86
CA MET A 92 5.63 -3.39 1.81
C MET A 92 7.14 -3.54 1.88
N GLU A 93 7.84 -2.86 1.00
CA GLU A 93 9.31 -2.76 1.01
C GLU A 93 9.76 -1.43 1.63
N ALA A 94 11.00 -1.39 2.10
CA ALA A 94 11.62 -0.16 2.56
C ALA A 94 11.76 0.87 1.38
N VAL A 95 11.52 2.16 1.60
CA VAL A 95 11.21 2.83 2.86
C VAL A 95 9.69 2.89 3.05
N GLU A 96 9.18 2.59 4.25
CA GLU A 96 7.74 2.64 4.50
C GLU A 96 7.42 2.94 5.97
N LEU A 97 6.39 3.76 6.23
CA LEU A 97 5.88 4.02 7.58
C LEU A 97 4.73 3.05 7.90
N LEU A 98 4.79 2.43 9.08
CA LEU A 98 3.83 1.43 9.52
C LEU A 98 3.12 1.90 10.79
N GLY A 99 1.80 1.63 10.88
CA GLY A 99 0.98 1.92 12.07
C GLY A 99 0.25 3.27 12.03
N GLU A 100 0.49 4.11 11.03
CA GLU A 100 -0.05 5.47 10.90
C GLU A 100 -1.58 5.48 10.74
N VAL A 101 -2.17 4.48 10.09
CA VAL A 101 -3.63 4.39 9.91
C VAL A 101 -4.33 4.29 11.27
N GLY A 102 -3.85 3.39 12.13
CA GLY A 102 -4.37 3.27 13.49
C GLY A 102 -4.10 4.52 14.33
N PHE A 103 -2.94 5.12 14.17
CA PHE A 103 -2.52 6.32 14.89
C PHE A 103 -3.45 7.51 14.64
N PHE A 104 -3.81 7.76 13.39
CA PHE A 104 -4.72 8.87 13.02
C PHE A 104 -6.21 8.52 13.10
N ALA A 105 -6.57 7.23 13.26
CA ALA A 105 -7.97 6.82 13.33
C ALA A 105 -8.45 6.68 14.77
N ASN A 106 -8.40 5.48 15.31
CA ASN A 106 -9.00 5.14 16.60
C ASN A 106 -7.98 4.70 17.67
N GLY A 107 -6.70 4.89 17.42
CA GLY A 107 -5.60 4.52 18.31
C GLY A 107 -5.34 3.02 18.42
N LYS A 108 -5.82 2.21 17.45
CA LYS A 108 -5.57 0.78 17.38
C LYS A 108 -5.03 0.38 16.02
N HIS A 109 -4.08 -0.56 15.99
CA HIS A 109 -3.59 -1.11 14.74
C HIS A 109 -4.71 -1.85 13.99
N TYR A 110 -4.83 -1.61 12.68
CA TYR A 110 -5.88 -2.20 11.85
C TYR A 110 -5.49 -3.55 11.25
N ALA A 111 -4.21 -3.93 11.32
CA ALA A 111 -3.64 -5.14 10.75
C ALA A 111 -2.45 -5.63 11.58
N ASP A 112 -2.06 -6.88 11.40
CA ASP A 112 -0.76 -7.39 11.78
C ASP A 112 0.29 -6.96 10.76
N PHE A 113 1.49 -6.59 11.23
CA PHE A 113 2.63 -6.30 10.38
C PHE A 113 3.71 -7.33 10.68
N ARG A 114 3.96 -8.23 9.72
CA ARG A 114 4.85 -9.39 9.89
C ARG A 114 6.02 -9.33 8.93
N VAL A 115 7.22 -9.57 9.44
CA VAL A 115 8.45 -9.59 8.63
C VAL A 115 8.44 -10.78 7.67
N VAL A 116 8.77 -10.53 6.41
CA VAL A 116 8.89 -11.53 5.35
C VAL A 116 10.20 -11.37 4.57
N ASN A 117 10.72 -12.49 4.06
CA ASN A 117 11.93 -12.52 3.22
C ASN A 117 13.20 -11.96 3.91
N GLY A 118 13.52 -12.48 5.09
CA GLY A 118 14.73 -12.15 5.82
C GLY A 118 14.55 -11.04 6.85
N PRO A 119 15.63 -10.58 7.48
CA PRO A 119 15.52 -9.61 8.58
C PRO A 119 15.08 -8.24 8.09
N ALA A 120 14.38 -7.52 8.97
CA ALA A 120 13.99 -6.13 8.78
C ALA A 120 14.71 -5.21 9.79
N GLU A 121 15.11 -4.03 9.34
CA GLU A 121 15.63 -2.93 10.18
C GLU A 121 14.59 -1.82 10.22
N LEU A 122 14.19 -1.40 11.44
CA LEU A 122 13.16 -0.39 11.65
C LEU A 122 13.62 0.66 12.66
N LEU A 123 13.03 1.85 12.57
CA LEU A 123 13.07 2.86 13.61
C LEU A 123 11.71 2.92 14.29
N ALA A 124 11.69 2.69 15.60
CA ALA A 124 10.50 2.83 16.42
C ALA A 124 10.36 4.30 16.85
N LEU A 125 9.27 4.92 16.42
CA LEU A 125 8.96 6.34 16.64
C LEU A 125 7.87 6.45 17.70
N PRO A 126 8.16 6.99 18.91
CA PRO A 126 7.13 7.18 19.92
C PRO A 126 6.02 8.11 19.40
N GLY A 127 4.75 7.68 19.46
CA GLY A 127 3.64 8.43 18.90
C GLY A 127 3.45 9.81 19.53
N GLN A 128 3.69 9.94 20.84
CA GLN A 128 3.64 11.23 21.54
C GLN A 128 4.71 12.21 21.03
N ALA A 129 5.93 11.74 20.80
CA ALA A 129 7.00 12.57 20.26
C ALA A 129 6.70 12.99 18.82
N LEU A 130 6.14 12.07 18.01
CA LEU A 130 5.71 12.38 16.65
C LEU A 130 4.63 13.47 16.63
N LEU A 131 3.60 13.38 17.49
CA LEU A 131 2.58 14.43 17.61
C LEU A 131 3.18 15.77 18.00
N GLN A 132 4.15 15.78 18.88
CA GLN A 132 4.85 17.01 19.28
C GLN A 132 5.63 17.62 18.10
N ALA A 133 6.39 16.81 17.35
CA ALA A 133 7.09 17.26 16.15
C ALA A 133 6.13 17.85 15.11
N MET A 134 5.00 17.18 14.87
CA MET A 134 3.96 17.65 13.94
C MET A 134 3.32 18.99 14.35
N LEU A 135 3.27 19.33 15.64
CA LEU A 135 2.76 20.63 16.09
C LEU A 135 3.66 21.81 15.67
N PHE A 136 4.95 21.56 15.45
CA PHE A 136 5.93 22.59 15.13
C PHE A 136 6.45 22.51 13.69
N ASP A 137 6.16 21.43 12.95
CA ASP A 137 6.57 21.25 11.57
C ASP A 137 5.35 20.91 10.67
N SER A 138 4.89 21.92 9.93
CA SER A 138 3.78 21.77 8.99
C SER A 138 4.12 20.89 7.78
N ASP A 139 5.39 20.81 7.38
CA ASP A 139 5.80 19.98 6.25
C ASP A 139 5.69 18.51 6.62
N LEU A 140 6.06 18.16 7.86
CA LEU A 140 5.84 16.81 8.39
C LEU A 140 4.35 16.43 8.38
N VAL A 141 3.47 17.36 8.79
CA VAL A 141 2.02 17.14 8.76
C VAL A 141 1.53 16.91 7.33
N VAL A 142 1.96 17.73 6.38
CA VAL A 142 1.55 17.63 4.97
C VAL A 142 2.00 16.31 4.34
N GLU A 143 3.23 15.86 4.59
CA GLU A 143 3.71 14.59 4.05
C GLU A 143 3.01 13.38 4.71
N MET A 144 2.72 13.44 6.00
CA MET A 144 1.92 12.42 6.68
C MET A 144 0.50 12.32 6.12
N LEU A 145 -0.18 13.45 5.93
CA LEU A 145 -1.51 13.49 5.32
C LEU A 145 -1.49 13.00 3.87
N SER A 146 -0.45 13.35 3.12
CA SER A 146 -0.26 12.89 1.74
C SER A 146 -0.12 11.37 1.67
N LEU A 147 0.66 10.77 2.58
CA LEU A 147 0.81 9.31 2.67
C LEU A 147 -0.53 8.61 2.98
N VAL A 148 -1.26 9.09 3.99
CA VAL A 148 -2.56 8.51 4.37
C VAL A 148 -3.58 8.67 3.25
N SER A 149 -3.63 9.84 2.62
CA SER A 149 -4.53 10.11 1.49
C SER A 149 -4.25 9.19 0.30
N GLU A 150 -2.98 8.95 -0.02
CA GLU A 150 -2.60 8.04 -1.10
C GLU A 150 -2.99 6.59 -0.78
N ARG A 151 -2.84 6.15 0.46
CA ARG A 151 -3.30 4.83 0.90
C ARG A 151 -4.82 4.68 0.81
N CYS A 152 -5.58 5.69 1.22
CA CYS A 152 -7.04 5.70 1.07
C CYS A 152 -7.45 5.64 -0.41
N ARG A 153 -6.80 6.40 -1.28
CA ARG A 153 -7.05 6.41 -2.72
C ARG A 153 -6.81 5.02 -3.32
N ARG A 154 -5.69 4.38 -3.01
CA ARG A 154 -5.36 3.02 -3.48
C ARG A 154 -6.36 1.99 -2.97
N GLY A 155 -6.74 2.05 -1.69
CA GLY A 155 -7.77 1.19 -1.13
C GLY A 155 -9.11 1.31 -1.87
N SER A 156 -9.54 2.53 -2.17
CA SER A 156 -10.77 2.80 -2.94
C SER A 156 -10.70 2.23 -4.36
N GLN A 157 -9.54 2.29 -5.02
CA GLN A 157 -9.33 1.70 -6.34
C GLN A 157 -9.46 0.18 -6.30
N VAL A 158 -8.83 -0.49 -5.33
CA VAL A 158 -8.95 -1.95 -5.16
C VAL A 158 -10.41 -2.35 -4.95
N ILE A 159 -11.16 -1.62 -4.12
CA ILE A 159 -12.59 -1.86 -3.90
C ILE A 159 -13.37 -1.71 -5.22
N ALA A 160 -13.13 -0.64 -5.98
CA ALA A 160 -13.82 -0.41 -7.26
C ALA A 160 -13.55 -1.53 -8.26
N LEU A 161 -12.31 -2.01 -8.36
CA LEU A 161 -11.95 -3.14 -9.22
C LEU A 161 -12.60 -4.44 -8.77
N LEU A 162 -12.62 -4.72 -7.47
CA LEU A 162 -13.29 -5.90 -6.95
C LEU A 162 -14.78 -5.90 -7.27
N LEU A 163 -15.47 -4.75 -7.09
CA LEU A 163 -16.87 -4.60 -7.46
C LEU A 163 -17.09 -4.78 -8.96
N SER A 164 -16.26 -4.15 -9.80
CA SER A 164 -16.31 -4.33 -11.26
C SER A 164 -16.10 -5.79 -11.69
N GLY A 165 -15.17 -6.48 -11.02
CA GLY A 165 -14.91 -7.91 -11.28
C GLY A 165 -16.08 -8.81 -10.87
N ILE A 166 -16.73 -8.52 -9.76
CA ILE A 166 -17.93 -9.24 -9.29
C ILE A 166 -19.08 -9.05 -10.30
N GLU A 167 -19.33 -7.79 -10.72
CA GLU A 167 -20.37 -7.48 -11.73
C GLU A 167 -20.09 -8.18 -13.07
N ALA A 168 -18.83 -8.15 -13.52
CA ALA A 168 -18.42 -8.81 -14.76
C ALA A 168 -18.59 -10.34 -14.69
N ALA A 169 -18.26 -10.94 -13.53
CA ALA A 169 -18.47 -12.37 -13.30
C ALA A 169 -19.96 -12.72 -13.32
N GLN A 170 -20.84 -11.90 -12.71
CA GLN A 170 -22.28 -12.12 -12.67
C GLN A 170 -22.97 -11.91 -14.03
N SER A 171 -22.52 -10.93 -14.81
CA SER A 171 -23.11 -10.62 -16.13
C SER A 171 -22.52 -11.44 -17.28
N ASN A 172 -21.64 -12.39 -16.99
CA ASN A 172 -20.95 -13.24 -17.98
C ASN A 172 -20.17 -12.42 -19.05
N THR A 173 -19.61 -11.27 -18.66
CA THR A 173 -18.85 -10.38 -19.54
C THR A 173 -17.36 -10.70 -19.41
N GLN A 174 -16.88 -11.63 -20.27
CA GLN A 174 -15.54 -12.18 -20.16
C GLN A 174 -14.44 -11.12 -20.36
N ASP A 175 -14.55 -10.27 -21.37
CA ASP A 175 -13.55 -9.25 -21.68
C ASP A 175 -13.33 -8.30 -20.48
N ARG A 176 -14.43 -7.84 -19.86
CA ARG A 176 -14.36 -6.97 -18.67
C ARG A 176 -13.78 -7.69 -17.46
N LEU A 177 -14.07 -8.98 -17.29
CA LEU A 177 -13.50 -9.78 -16.21
C LEU A 177 -12.00 -9.98 -16.39
N GLU A 178 -11.53 -10.26 -17.61
CA GLU A 178 -10.11 -10.42 -17.92
C GLU A 178 -9.34 -9.11 -17.68
N GLU A 179 -9.87 -7.97 -18.14
CA GLU A 179 -9.30 -6.65 -17.88
C GLU A 179 -9.19 -6.36 -16.37
N THR A 180 -10.29 -6.50 -15.62
CA THR A 180 -10.34 -6.26 -14.17
C THR A 180 -9.38 -7.19 -13.40
N THR A 181 -9.31 -8.47 -13.78
CA THR A 181 -8.40 -9.41 -13.10
C THR A 181 -6.94 -9.15 -13.42
N LYS A 182 -6.62 -8.66 -14.62
CA LYS A 182 -5.28 -8.21 -15.02
C LYS A 182 -4.88 -6.99 -14.19
N GLU A 183 -5.76 -5.99 -14.07
CA GLU A 183 -5.52 -4.78 -13.28
C GLU A 183 -5.32 -5.09 -11.80
N LEU A 184 -6.18 -5.92 -11.19
CA LEU A 184 -6.03 -6.37 -9.79
C LEU A 184 -4.67 -7.05 -9.56
N GLY A 185 -4.27 -7.93 -10.47
CA GLY A 185 -2.97 -8.61 -10.39
C GLY A 185 -1.77 -7.66 -10.56
N GLY A 186 -1.96 -6.56 -11.31
CA GLY A 186 -0.95 -5.52 -11.51
C GLY A 186 -0.74 -4.60 -10.29
N ILE A 187 -1.76 -4.40 -9.44
CA ILE A 187 -1.63 -3.56 -8.24
C ILE A 187 -0.72 -4.21 -7.21
N HIS A 188 -0.99 -5.48 -6.89
CA HIS A 188 -0.17 -6.21 -5.94
C HIS A 188 -0.40 -7.73 -6.09
N PHE A 189 0.67 -8.52 -5.97
CA PHE A 189 0.58 -9.98 -6.14
C PHE A 189 -0.36 -10.66 -5.13
N CYS A 190 -0.58 -10.09 -3.93
CA CYS A 190 -1.56 -10.59 -2.96
C CYS A 190 -2.98 -10.57 -3.51
N LEU A 191 -3.30 -9.65 -4.43
CA LEU A 191 -4.60 -9.58 -5.09
C LEU A 191 -4.78 -10.62 -6.20
N ALA A 192 -3.71 -11.32 -6.60
CA ALA A 192 -3.79 -12.41 -7.57
C ALA A 192 -4.69 -13.57 -7.08
N LYS A 193 -4.84 -13.75 -5.76
CA LYS A 193 -5.81 -14.71 -5.19
C LYS A 193 -7.23 -14.26 -5.51
N ALA A 194 -7.56 -13.00 -5.28
CA ALA A 194 -8.87 -12.43 -5.61
C ALA A 194 -9.17 -12.52 -7.11
N SER A 195 -8.19 -12.20 -7.96
CA SER A 195 -8.30 -12.37 -9.43
C SER A 195 -8.67 -13.81 -9.80
N ARG A 196 -7.97 -14.81 -9.24
CA ARG A 196 -8.28 -16.24 -9.49
C ARG A 196 -9.68 -16.63 -9.01
N GLN A 197 -10.11 -16.14 -7.85
CA GLN A 197 -11.44 -16.41 -7.30
C GLN A 197 -12.54 -15.82 -8.19
N LEU A 198 -12.37 -14.59 -8.69
CA LEU A 198 -13.30 -13.98 -9.64
C LEU A 198 -13.42 -14.79 -10.92
N GLN A 199 -12.31 -15.28 -11.48
CA GLN A 199 -12.33 -16.15 -12.66
C GLN A 199 -13.02 -17.51 -12.40
N GLN A 200 -12.88 -18.06 -11.19
CA GLN A 200 -13.55 -19.30 -10.80
C GLN A 200 -15.06 -19.11 -10.68
N LEU A 201 -15.52 -18.00 -10.10
CA LEU A 201 -16.95 -17.67 -10.01
C LEU A 201 -17.61 -17.60 -11.39
N HIS A 202 -16.93 -16.99 -12.37
CA HIS A 202 -17.40 -16.92 -13.74
C HIS A 202 -17.56 -18.32 -14.39
N ARG A 203 -16.59 -19.23 -14.16
CA ARG A 203 -16.64 -20.60 -14.72
C ARG A 203 -17.72 -21.50 -14.13
N GLN A 204 -18.23 -21.18 -12.95
CA GLN A 204 -19.23 -21.97 -12.24
C GLN A 204 -20.67 -21.56 -12.57
N GLN A 205 -20.88 -20.51 -13.35
CA GLN A 205 -22.22 -20.13 -13.81
C GLN A 205 -22.66 -21.06 -14.95
N PRO A 206 -23.77 -21.81 -14.80
CA PRO A 206 -24.33 -22.59 -15.91
C PRO A 206 -24.82 -21.63 -16.99
N ASN A 207 -24.48 -21.93 -18.24
CA ASN A 207 -25.05 -21.29 -19.42
C ASN A 207 -26.58 -21.42 -19.47
#